data_eafe65490a166db72a8374dba4b498c3
#
_entry.id   eafe65490a166db72a8374dba4b498c3
#
_cell.length_a   1.000
_cell.length_b   1.000
_cell.length_c   1.000
_cell.angle_alpha   90.00
_cell.angle_beta   90.00
_cell.angle_gamma   90.00
#
_symmetry.space_group_name_H-M   'P 1'
#
loop_
_entity.id
_entity.type
_entity.pdbx_description
1 polymer ?
#
loop_
_entity_poly.entity_id
_entity_poly.type
_entity_poly.pdbx_seq_one_letter_code
_entity_poly.pdbx_strand_id
1 'polypeptide(L)'
;MSVLTAPRLRRVAETDAHEGPVYAADEDAFYFTTVRRERVAIKRLALAEGTVSVVRADANMANGMALDREGFLLVCEQGTLTEPARISRLDRATGELETVVDSWNGLPLNSPNDVAAARDGTIWFTDPSHGYLQGFRPEPQTGDHVYRYDPASRELTAVLDSLDKPNGLAFSPDERVLYVGDNGAPHHLLAYDVEDGGRPVRGGVLAAFTPEQPDGIKVDEQGRIYASAADGVRILDERGEQIGEIELPGAVNFTFGGPARDVLYITVDTAVWAAELDSKGA
;
A
#
# COMPACT_ATOMS: atom_id res chain seq x y z
N MET A 1 24.08 -8.17 16.21
CA MET A 1 23.13 -7.94 15.11
C MET A 1 23.89 -7.20 14.00
N SER A 2 23.84 -7.67 12.77
CA SER A 2 24.46 -6.97 11.65
C SER A 2 23.58 -5.78 11.33
N VAL A 3 24.06 -4.56 11.55
CA VAL A 3 23.41 -3.35 11.07
C VAL A 3 23.43 -3.43 9.55
N LEU A 4 22.27 -3.35 8.91
CA LEU A 4 22.20 -3.32 7.46
C LEU A 4 23.00 -2.11 6.95
N THR A 5 23.87 -2.32 5.99
CA THR A 5 24.64 -1.23 5.37
C THR A 5 23.63 -0.31 4.66
N ALA A 6 23.76 1.00 4.86
CA ALA A 6 22.90 1.97 4.19
C ALA A 6 22.96 1.76 2.66
N PRO A 7 21.82 1.51 1.99
CA PRO A 7 21.83 1.22 0.57
C PRO A 7 22.19 2.46 -0.25
N ARG A 8 22.73 2.22 -1.44
CA ARG A 8 23.00 3.31 -2.38
C ARG A 8 21.68 3.81 -2.98
N LEU A 9 21.32 5.04 -2.64
CA LEU A 9 20.16 5.71 -3.21
C LEU A 9 20.47 6.30 -4.59
N ARG A 10 19.55 6.10 -5.53
CA ARG A 10 19.60 6.68 -6.88
C ARG A 10 18.22 7.20 -7.28
N ARG A 11 18.14 8.46 -7.71
CA ARG A 11 16.91 9.01 -8.29
C ARG A 11 16.69 8.38 -9.69
N VAL A 12 15.51 7.78 -9.88
CA VAL A 12 15.13 7.07 -11.12
C VAL A 12 14.40 8.01 -12.07
N ALA A 13 13.44 8.76 -11.54
CA ALA A 13 12.66 9.72 -12.33
C ALA A 13 12.26 10.92 -11.46
N GLU A 14 12.18 12.09 -12.08
CA GLU A 14 11.56 13.28 -11.50
C GLU A 14 10.11 13.33 -11.96
N THR A 15 9.18 13.18 -11.04
CA THR A 15 7.74 13.08 -11.30
C THR A 15 6.96 13.23 -9.99
N ASP A 16 5.67 13.48 -10.08
CA ASP A 16 4.73 13.66 -8.97
C ASP A 16 4.27 12.32 -8.35
N ALA A 17 5.19 11.37 -8.13
CA ALA A 17 4.91 10.07 -7.55
C ALA A 17 4.61 10.16 -6.06
N HIS A 18 3.45 9.70 -5.64
CA HIS A 18 3.00 9.78 -4.25
C HIS A 18 2.75 8.38 -3.68
N GLU A 19 1.69 7.70 -4.08
CA GLU A 19 1.20 6.47 -3.48
C GLU A 19 1.09 5.31 -4.47
N GLY A 20 0.66 4.15 -3.97
CA GLY A 20 0.35 2.96 -4.75
C GLY A 20 1.50 2.40 -5.60
N PRO A 21 2.74 2.35 -5.10
CA PRO A 21 3.87 1.88 -5.88
C PRO A 21 3.75 0.38 -6.18
N VAL A 22 3.77 0.02 -7.47
CA VAL A 22 3.71 -1.36 -7.95
C VAL A 22 4.78 -1.60 -9.01
N TYR A 23 5.55 -2.66 -8.89
CA TYR A 23 6.46 -3.12 -9.93
C TYR A 23 5.85 -4.26 -10.73
N ALA A 24 5.70 -4.06 -12.03
CA ALA A 24 5.24 -5.06 -12.99
C ALA A 24 6.44 -5.69 -13.69
N ALA A 25 6.80 -6.90 -13.28
CA ALA A 25 8.01 -7.59 -13.75
C ALA A 25 7.95 -8.00 -15.24
N ASP A 26 6.75 -8.27 -15.75
CA ASP A 26 6.49 -8.63 -17.14
C ASP A 26 6.73 -7.46 -18.12
N GLU A 27 6.71 -6.23 -17.63
CA GLU A 27 6.91 -5.01 -18.41
C GLU A 27 8.19 -4.25 -18.02
N ASP A 28 8.90 -4.65 -16.97
CA ASP A 28 9.94 -3.86 -16.30
C ASP A 28 9.49 -2.41 -16.06
N ALA A 29 8.31 -2.28 -15.48
CA ALA A 29 7.65 -1.00 -15.30
C ALA A 29 7.21 -0.79 -13.85
N PHE A 30 7.24 0.47 -13.44
CA PHE A 30 6.80 0.92 -12.13
C PHE A 30 5.53 1.77 -12.27
N TYR A 31 4.47 1.37 -11.59
CA TYR A 31 3.19 2.08 -11.53
C TYR A 31 3.08 2.83 -10.21
N PHE A 32 2.43 3.99 -10.23
CA PHE A 32 2.20 4.82 -9.05
C PHE A 32 1.01 5.75 -9.23
N THR A 33 0.45 6.22 -8.13
CA THR A 33 -0.54 7.30 -8.11
C THR A 33 0.14 8.62 -7.82
N THR A 34 -0.41 9.71 -8.35
CA THR A 34 0.21 11.03 -8.24
C THR A 34 -0.19 11.75 -6.97
N VAL A 35 0.61 12.74 -6.59
CA VAL A 35 0.25 13.68 -5.52
C VAL A 35 -1.15 14.23 -5.74
N ARG A 36 -1.95 14.21 -4.69
CA ARG A 36 -3.30 14.76 -4.71
C ARG A 36 -3.28 16.28 -4.94
N ARG A 37 -3.89 16.66 -6.04
CA ARG A 37 -4.22 18.04 -6.38
C ARG A 37 -5.73 18.12 -6.64
N GLU A 38 -6.17 18.72 -7.75
CA GLU A 38 -7.58 18.65 -8.18
C GLU A 38 -7.98 17.24 -8.61
N ARG A 39 -7.02 16.47 -9.15
CA ARG A 39 -7.18 15.09 -9.63
C ARG A 39 -5.95 14.28 -9.29
N VAL A 40 -6.16 12.98 -9.14
CA VAL A 40 -5.10 11.99 -9.04
C VAL A 40 -5.06 11.19 -10.34
N ALA A 41 -3.87 10.96 -10.87
CA ALA A 41 -3.64 10.10 -12.01
C ALA A 41 -2.92 8.81 -11.60
N ILE A 42 -3.13 7.74 -12.35
CA ILE A 42 -2.26 6.56 -12.35
C ILE A 42 -1.25 6.75 -13.47
N LYS A 43 0.02 6.64 -13.15
CA LYS A 43 1.14 6.76 -14.09
C LYS A 43 1.98 5.50 -14.12
N ARG A 44 2.69 5.32 -15.24
CA ARG A 44 3.63 4.24 -15.50
C ARG A 44 4.99 4.82 -15.84
N LEU A 45 6.02 4.39 -15.15
CA LEU A 45 7.43 4.65 -15.44
C LEU A 45 8.03 3.40 -16.10
N ALA A 46 8.41 3.50 -17.35
CA ALA A 46 9.22 2.46 -18.03
C ALA A 46 10.66 2.57 -17.52
N LEU A 47 11.12 1.59 -16.77
CA LEU A 47 12.39 1.69 -16.01
C LEU A 47 13.61 1.70 -16.93
N ALA A 48 13.58 0.96 -18.02
CA ALA A 48 14.68 0.93 -18.99
C ALA A 48 14.87 2.27 -19.74
N GLU A 49 13.76 2.94 -20.09
CA GLU A 49 13.77 4.18 -20.86
C GLU A 49 13.75 5.43 -19.96
N GLY A 50 13.37 5.29 -18.68
CA GLY A 50 13.16 6.40 -17.78
C GLY A 50 11.97 7.30 -18.15
N THR A 51 11.04 6.80 -18.97
CA THR A 51 9.90 7.58 -19.47
C THR A 51 8.65 7.38 -18.63
N VAL A 52 7.97 8.47 -18.30
CA VAL A 52 6.71 8.46 -17.54
C VAL A 52 5.54 8.71 -18.48
N SER A 53 4.53 7.86 -18.44
CA SER A 53 3.28 7.98 -19.19
C SER A 53 2.07 7.95 -18.28
N VAL A 54 0.96 8.55 -18.71
CA VAL A 54 -0.31 8.52 -17.99
C VAL A 54 -1.09 7.28 -18.42
N VAL A 55 -1.45 6.44 -17.47
CA VAL A 55 -2.34 5.29 -17.66
C VAL A 55 -3.79 5.72 -17.53
N ARG A 56 -4.09 6.52 -16.48
CA ARG A 56 -5.42 7.06 -16.22
C ARG A 56 -5.30 8.47 -15.64
N ALA A 57 -5.82 9.47 -16.35
CA ALA A 57 -5.64 10.89 -15.99
C ALA A 57 -6.54 11.34 -14.82
N ASP A 58 -7.69 10.70 -14.65
CA ASP A 58 -8.63 10.92 -13.54
C ASP A 58 -8.99 9.56 -12.95
N ALA A 59 -8.37 9.23 -11.84
CA ALA A 59 -8.45 7.94 -11.21
C ALA A 59 -9.26 7.96 -9.90
N ASN A 60 -10.27 8.84 -9.80
CA ASN A 60 -11.19 8.90 -8.67
C ASN A 60 -10.47 8.92 -7.31
N MET A 61 -9.46 9.76 -7.17
CA MET A 61 -8.63 9.87 -5.98
C MET A 61 -7.92 8.54 -5.63
N ALA A 62 -7.39 7.83 -6.63
CA ALA A 62 -6.64 6.60 -6.43
C ALA A 62 -5.48 6.80 -5.46
N ASN A 63 -5.27 5.81 -4.58
CA ASN A 63 -4.22 5.80 -3.57
C ASN A 63 -3.38 4.53 -3.68
N GLY A 64 -3.48 3.59 -2.76
CA GLY A 64 -2.77 2.33 -2.79
C GLY A 64 -3.14 1.45 -3.97
N MET A 65 -2.18 0.67 -4.47
CA MET A 65 -2.37 -0.31 -5.54
C MET A 65 -1.59 -1.59 -5.26
N ALA A 66 -2.05 -2.70 -5.83
CA ALA A 66 -1.34 -3.98 -5.85
C ALA A 66 -1.58 -4.71 -7.17
N LEU A 67 -0.72 -5.66 -7.54
CA LEU A 67 -1.04 -6.61 -8.60
C LEU A 67 -1.86 -7.77 -8.04
N ASP A 68 -2.91 -8.14 -8.75
CA ASP A 68 -3.56 -9.40 -8.49
C ASP A 68 -2.81 -10.58 -9.17
N ARG A 69 -3.29 -11.80 -8.95
CA ARG A 69 -2.65 -13.01 -9.47
C ARG A 69 -2.70 -13.13 -11.00
N GLU A 70 -3.57 -12.38 -11.66
CA GLU A 70 -3.74 -12.34 -13.12
C GLU A 70 -2.97 -11.18 -13.74
N GLY A 71 -2.33 -10.32 -12.91
CA GLY A 71 -1.52 -9.20 -13.36
C GLY A 71 -2.30 -7.90 -13.60
N PHE A 72 -3.55 -7.82 -13.14
CA PHE A 72 -4.29 -6.56 -13.14
C PHE A 72 -3.89 -5.70 -11.94
N LEU A 73 -4.05 -4.39 -12.05
CA LEU A 73 -3.89 -3.50 -10.91
C LEU A 73 -5.19 -3.46 -10.09
N LEU A 74 -5.12 -3.87 -8.84
CA LEU A 74 -6.11 -3.51 -7.83
C LEU A 74 -5.83 -2.07 -7.41
N VAL A 75 -6.85 -1.24 -7.34
CA VAL A 75 -6.73 0.19 -7.06
C VAL A 75 -7.68 0.58 -5.94
N CYS A 76 -7.17 1.20 -4.90
CA CYS A 76 -7.95 1.89 -3.89
C CYS A 76 -8.40 3.24 -4.45
N GLU A 77 -9.62 3.34 -4.93
CA GLU A 77 -10.23 4.60 -5.34
C GLU A 77 -10.93 5.22 -4.12
N GLN A 78 -10.34 6.28 -3.56
CA GLN A 78 -10.86 6.92 -2.36
C GLN A 78 -12.20 7.64 -2.58
N GLY A 79 -12.56 7.90 -3.85
CA GLY A 79 -13.78 8.61 -4.20
C GLY A 79 -13.70 10.11 -3.98
N THR A 80 -14.81 10.79 -4.25
CA THR A 80 -15.00 12.24 -4.05
C THR A 80 -16.32 12.52 -3.34
N LEU A 81 -16.74 13.77 -3.24
CA LEU A 81 -18.07 14.12 -2.74
C LEU A 81 -19.20 13.65 -3.68
N THR A 82 -18.90 13.34 -4.93
CA THR A 82 -19.89 12.96 -5.97
C THR A 82 -19.66 11.56 -6.53
N GLU A 83 -18.43 11.05 -6.49
CA GLU A 83 -18.08 9.72 -6.97
C GLU A 83 -17.84 8.77 -5.79
N PRO A 84 -18.40 7.55 -5.81
CA PRO A 84 -18.23 6.61 -4.71
C PRO A 84 -16.79 6.13 -4.58
N ALA A 85 -16.39 5.83 -3.33
CA ALA A 85 -15.17 5.09 -3.05
C ALA A 85 -15.36 3.61 -3.44
N ARG A 86 -14.27 2.94 -3.85
CA ARG A 86 -14.31 1.52 -4.24
C ARG A 86 -12.92 0.90 -4.33
N ILE A 87 -12.88 -0.41 -4.33
CA ILE A 87 -11.75 -1.15 -4.90
C ILE A 87 -12.11 -1.44 -6.34
N SER A 88 -11.23 -1.08 -7.25
CA SER A 88 -11.37 -1.39 -8.68
C SER A 88 -10.21 -2.24 -9.18
N ARG A 89 -10.41 -2.84 -10.34
CA ARG A 89 -9.47 -3.70 -11.05
C ARG A 89 -9.22 -3.10 -12.43
N LEU A 90 -7.98 -2.70 -12.70
CA LEU A 90 -7.58 -2.03 -13.93
C LEU A 90 -6.75 -2.96 -14.78
N ASP A 91 -7.19 -3.20 -16.01
CA ASP A 91 -6.39 -3.86 -17.04
C ASP A 91 -5.30 -2.90 -17.52
N ARG A 92 -4.03 -3.27 -17.29
CA ARG A 92 -2.87 -2.46 -17.65
C ARG A 92 -2.69 -2.31 -19.17
N ALA A 93 -3.15 -3.30 -19.94
CA ALA A 93 -2.98 -3.33 -21.39
C ALA A 93 -4.07 -2.53 -22.13
N THR A 94 -5.33 -2.64 -21.67
CA THR A 94 -6.48 -2.02 -22.33
C THR A 94 -6.92 -0.72 -21.65
N GLY A 95 -6.59 -0.52 -20.37
CA GLY A 95 -7.08 0.58 -19.55
C GLY A 95 -8.53 0.39 -19.08
N GLU A 96 -9.14 -0.78 -19.33
CA GLU A 96 -10.47 -1.10 -18.83
C GLU A 96 -10.46 -1.23 -17.31
N LEU A 97 -11.49 -0.69 -16.69
CA LEU A 97 -11.66 -0.66 -15.24
C LEU A 97 -12.98 -1.31 -14.86
N GLU A 98 -12.93 -2.26 -13.92
CA GLU A 98 -14.11 -2.84 -13.31
C GLU A 98 -14.16 -2.55 -11.80
N THR A 99 -15.36 -2.38 -11.25
CA THR A 99 -15.55 -2.27 -9.79
C THR A 99 -15.54 -3.66 -9.18
N VAL A 100 -14.67 -3.86 -8.20
CA VAL A 100 -14.60 -5.10 -7.40
C VAL A 100 -15.59 -5.03 -6.25
N VAL A 101 -15.54 -3.94 -5.46
CA VAL A 101 -16.43 -3.71 -4.32
C VAL A 101 -16.46 -2.21 -3.99
N ASP A 102 -17.63 -1.69 -3.61
CA ASP A 102 -17.87 -0.27 -3.30
C ASP A 102 -18.67 -0.05 -2.00
N SER A 103 -19.16 -1.12 -1.40
CA SER A 103 -20.05 -1.03 -0.24
C SER A 103 -19.94 -2.26 0.66
N TRP A 104 -20.20 -2.05 1.94
CA TRP A 104 -20.30 -3.10 2.96
C TRP A 104 -21.64 -2.98 3.70
N ASN A 105 -22.41 -4.08 3.76
CA ASN A 105 -23.74 -4.11 4.37
C ASN A 105 -24.70 -3.00 3.86
N GLY A 106 -24.57 -2.62 2.59
CA GLY A 106 -25.34 -1.56 1.96
C GLY A 106 -24.90 -0.13 2.30
N LEU A 107 -23.82 0.04 3.04
CA LEU A 107 -23.20 1.33 3.33
C LEU A 107 -21.97 1.55 2.45
N PRO A 108 -21.73 2.79 1.96
CA PRO A 108 -20.56 3.06 1.12
C PRO A 108 -19.26 2.90 1.90
N LEU A 109 -18.19 2.54 1.20
CA LEU A 109 -16.83 2.58 1.73
C LEU A 109 -16.43 4.03 2.07
N ASN A 110 -15.53 4.20 3.04
CA ASN A 110 -15.04 5.51 3.48
C ASN A 110 -14.09 6.14 2.44
N SER A 111 -12.85 5.71 2.46
CA SER A 111 -11.81 6.12 1.50
C SER A 111 -10.68 5.07 1.49
N PRO A 112 -10.85 3.94 0.77
CA PRO A 112 -9.87 2.87 0.72
C PRO A 112 -8.46 3.40 0.49
N ASN A 113 -7.51 2.96 1.35
CA ASN A 113 -6.19 3.56 1.38
C ASN A 113 -5.12 2.65 0.76
N ASP A 114 -4.88 1.46 1.31
CA ASP A 114 -3.92 0.51 0.75
C ASP A 114 -4.55 -0.86 0.55
N VAL A 115 -3.96 -1.70 -0.32
CA VAL A 115 -4.50 -2.98 -0.75
C VAL A 115 -3.41 -4.04 -0.89
N ALA A 116 -3.71 -5.27 -0.51
CA ALA A 116 -2.88 -6.44 -0.71
C ALA A 116 -3.70 -7.59 -1.33
N ALA A 117 -3.11 -8.28 -2.29
CA ALA A 117 -3.66 -9.51 -2.87
C ALA A 117 -3.02 -10.72 -2.18
N ALA A 118 -3.81 -11.53 -1.50
CA ALA A 118 -3.33 -12.75 -0.85
C ALA A 118 -3.16 -13.90 -1.86
N ARG A 119 -2.35 -14.90 -1.51
CA ARG A 119 -2.08 -16.06 -2.38
C ARG A 119 -3.30 -16.92 -2.65
N ASP A 120 -4.30 -16.90 -1.76
CA ASP A 120 -5.58 -17.59 -1.96
C ASP A 120 -6.50 -16.86 -2.96
N GLY A 121 -6.12 -15.66 -3.39
CA GLY A 121 -6.86 -14.81 -4.32
C GLY A 121 -7.79 -13.82 -3.62
N THR A 122 -7.83 -13.79 -2.30
CA THR A 122 -8.59 -12.79 -1.57
C THR A 122 -7.90 -11.43 -1.60
N ILE A 123 -8.68 -10.36 -1.51
CA ILE A 123 -8.23 -8.97 -1.57
C ILE A 123 -8.43 -8.36 -0.19
N TRP A 124 -7.36 -7.82 0.38
CA TRP A 124 -7.38 -7.17 1.68
C TRP A 124 -7.09 -5.70 1.52
N PHE A 125 -7.85 -4.84 2.18
CA PHE A 125 -7.65 -3.40 2.06
C PHE A 125 -8.04 -2.66 3.34
N THR A 126 -7.40 -1.52 3.54
CA THR A 126 -7.71 -0.58 4.61
C THR A 126 -8.70 0.46 4.11
N ASP A 127 -9.64 0.87 4.96
CA ASP A 127 -10.69 1.85 4.62
C ASP A 127 -10.87 2.90 5.72
N PRO A 128 -9.85 3.75 5.94
CA PRO A 128 -9.91 4.81 6.93
C PRO A 128 -10.79 5.98 6.47
N SER A 129 -11.19 6.80 7.41
CA SER A 129 -11.94 8.06 7.16
C SER A 129 -11.05 9.23 6.72
N HIS A 130 -9.86 8.97 6.15
CA HIS A 130 -8.93 10.02 5.72
C HIS A 130 -9.56 11.00 4.71
N GLY A 131 -10.35 10.51 3.76
CA GLY A 131 -11.01 11.35 2.77
C GLY A 131 -11.95 12.38 3.37
N TYR A 132 -12.69 12.03 4.41
CA TYR A 132 -13.54 12.95 5.18
C TYR A 132 -12.69 13.99 5.92
N LEU A 133 -11.69 13.55 6.65
CA LEU A 133 -10.79 14.45 7.40
C LEU A 133 -10.07 15.45 6.49
N GLN A 134 -9.81 15.07 5.25
CA GLN A 134 -9.17 15.90 4.23
C GLN A 134 -10.18 16.68 3.37
N GLY A 135 -11.49 16.54 3.62
CA GLY A 135 -12.57 17.35 3.06
C GLY A 135 -13.00 16.99 1.64
N PHE A 136 -12.61 15.83 1.10
CA PHE A 136 -13.02 15.40 -0.25
C PHE A 136 -13.99 14.21 -0.27
N ARG A 137 -14.36 13.69 0.91
CA ARG A 137 -15.38 12.64 1.08
C ARG A 137 -16.50 13.12 2.00
N PRO A 138 -17.72 12.57 1.87
CA PRO A 138 -18.78 12.79 2.86
C PRO A 138 -18.40 12.15 4.20
N GLU A 139 -19.16 12.50 5.25
CA GLU A 139 -19.02 11.88 6.56
C GLU A 139 -19.15 10.36 6.48
N PRO A 140 -18.24 9.60 7.12
CA PRO A 140 -18.23 8.14 7.09
C PRO A 140 -19.49 7.56 7.73
N GLN A 141 -20.01 6.49 7.16
CA GLN A 141 -21.16 5.74 7.67
C GLN A 141 -20.74 4.41 8.31
N THR A 142 -19.47 4.05 8.19
CA THR A 142 -18.85 2.86 8.80
C THR A 142 -17.67 3.28 9.66
N GLY A 143 -17.15 2.38 10.48
CA GLY A 143 -15.89 2.58 11.19
C GLY A 143 -14.68 2.53 10.24
N ASP A 144 -13.50 2.87 10.78
CA ASP A 144 -12.23 2.71 10.09
C ASP A 144 -11.83 1.22 10.15
N HIS A 145 -11.99 0.51 9.05
CA HIS A 145 -11.87 -0.96 9.04
C HIS A 145 -10.73 -1.44 8.15
N VAL A 146 -10.25 -2.66 8.43
CA VAL A 146 -9.58 -3.49 7.45
C VAL A 146 -10.59 -4.51 6.94
N TYR A 147 -10.71 -4.61 5.63
CA TYR A 147 -11.62 -5.53 4.97
C TYR A 147 -10.87 -6.67 4.27
N ARG A 148 -11.54 -7.83 4.19
CA ARG A 148 -11.20 -8.96 3.34
C ARG A 148 -12.34 -9.20 2.37
N TYR A 149 -12.05 -9.16 1.09
CA TYR A 149 -12.98 -9.51 0.01
C TYR A 149 -12.58 -10.86 -0.60
N ASP A 150 -13.55 -11.75 -0.71
CA ASP A 150 -13.39 -13.03 -1.39
C ASP A 150 -14.07 -12.97 -2.76
N PRO A 151 -13.31 -12.96 -3.87
CA PRO A 151 -13.89 -12.90 -5.22
C PRO A 151 -14.74 -14.12 -5.58
N ALA A 152 -14.49 -15.29 -4.98
CA ALA A 152 -15.23 -16.52 -5.28
C ALA A 152 -16.64 -16.51 -4.68
N SER A 153 -16.79 -16.06 -3.45
CA SER A 153 -18.08 -15.91 -2.77
C SER A 153 -18.71 -14.52 -2.95
N ARG A 154 -17.92 -13.54 -3.37
CA ARG A 154 -18.26 -12.10 -3.41
C ARG A 154 -18.60 -11.52 -2.03
N GLU A 155 -18.05 -12.11 -0.99
CA GLU A 155 -18.25 -11.68 0.39
C GLU A 155 -17.22 -10.64 0.79
N LEU A 156 -17.67 -9.52 1.35
CA LEU A 156 -16.84 -8.52 2.00
C LEU A 156 -17.03 -8.60 3.52
N THR A 157 -15.96 -8.86 4.23
CA THR A 157 -15.94 -8.99 5.69
C THR A 157 -15.05 -7.92 6.30
N ALA A 158 -15.54 -7.18 7.28
CA ALA A 158 -14.69 -6.35 8.14
C ALA A 158 -13.93 -7.30 9.10
N VAL A 159 -12.63 -7.43 8.88
CA VAL A 159 -11.79 -8.38 9.65
C VAL A 159 -11.08 -7.73 10.83
N LEU A 160 -10.88 -6.38 10.78
CA LEU A 160 -10.44 -5.56 11.90
C LEU A 160 -11.31 -4.29 11.93
N ASP A 161 -11.87 -3.98 13.09
CA ASP A 161 -12.84 -2.90 13.30
C ASP A 161 -12.51 -1.99 14.51
N SER A 162 -11.34 -2.15 15.08
CA SER A 162 -10.88 -1.48 16.29
C SER A 162 -9.68 -0.56 16.10
N LEU A 163 -9.29 -0.32 14.84
CA LEU A 163 -8.21 0.59 14.48
C LEU A 163 -8.72 2.03 14.38
N ASP A 164 -7.83 3.00 14.57
CA ASP A 164 -8.22 4.41 14.46
C ASP A 164 -8.08 4.92 13.02
N LYS A 165 -6.94 4.69 12.36
CA LYS A 165 -6.71 5.11 10.96
C LYS A 165 -5.83 4.09 10.25
N PRO A 166 -6.36 2.89 9.93
CA PRO A 166 -5.57 1.88 9.23
C PRO A 166 -5.08 2.42 7.88
N ASN A 167 -3.78 2.30 7.63
CA ASN A 167 -3.11 2.80 6.43
C ASN A 167 -2.46 1.64 5.66
N GLY A 168 -1.14 1.57 5.58
CA GLY A 168 -0.45 0.50 4.89
C GLY A 168 -0.72 -0.88 5.49
N LEU A 169 -0.76 -1.90 4.64
CA LEU A 169 -0.87 -3.28 5.09
C LEU A 169 0.02 -4.22 4.25
N ALA A 170 0.55 -5.26 4.90
CA ALA A 170 1.33 -6.30 4.24
C ALA A 170 1.24 -7.61 5.00
N PHE A 171 1.41 -8.72 4.29
CA PHE A 171 1.55 -10.04 4.89
C PHE A 171 3.02 -10.41 5.12
N SER A 172 3.26 -11.29 6.11
CA SER A 172 4.50 -12.05 6.19
C SER A 172 4.67 -12.96 4.97
N PRO A 173 5.91 -13.44 4.66
CA PRO A 173 6.16 -14.28 3.49
C PRO A 173 5.33 -15.56 3.44
N ASP A 174 4.89 -16.10 4.56
CA ASP A 174 4.02 -17.28 4.66
C ASP A 174 2.53 -16.94 4.82
N GLU A 175 2.18 -15.64 4.81
CA GLU A 175 0.84 -15.09 5.00
C GLU A 175 0.17 -15.44 6.33
N ARG A 176 0.96 -15.84 7.34
CA ARG A 176 0.46 -16.15 8.68
C ARG A 176 0.38 -14.96 9.61
N VAL A 177 0.99 -13.84 9.21
CA VAL A 177 0.93 -12.58 9.95
C VAL A 177 0.50 -11.47 9.00
N LEU A 178 -0.48 -10.68 9.44
CA LEU A 178 -0.87 -9.43 8.79
C LEU A 178 -0.28 -8.26 9.59
N TYR A 179 0.49 -7.43 8.94
CA TYR A 179 0.97 -6.15 9.48
C TYR A 179 0.08 -5.01 9.00
N VAL A 180 -0.28 -4.09 9.91
CA VAL A 180 -1.11 -2.93 9.59
C VAL A 180 -0.55 -1.71 10.29
N GLY A 181 -0.33 -0.63 9.53
CA GLY A 181 -0.03 0.68 10.07
C GLY A 181 -1.32 1.35 10.56
N ASP A 182 -1.33 1.81 11.81
CA ASP A 182 -2.43 2.61 12.34
C ASP A 182 -1.94 4.05 12.57
N ASN A 183 -2.46 4.96 11.76
CA ASN A 183 -2.12 6.38 11.79
C ASN A 183 -2.92 7.18 12.83
N GLY A 184 -3.83 6.53 13.56
CA GLY A 184 -4.41 7.08 14.76
C GLY A 184 -3.36 7.23 15.87
N ALA A 185 -3.52 8.23 16.74
CA ALA A 185 -2.59 8.38 17.86
C ALA A 185 -2.70 7.17 18.83
N PRO A 186 -1.57 6.52 19.22
CA PRO A 186 -0.19 7.00 19.18
C PRO A 186 0.68 6.55 17.99
N HIS A 187 0.15 6.21 16.85
CA HIS A 187 0.87 5.79 15.62
C HIS A 187 1.62 4.47 15.80
N HIS A 188 0.95 3.40 15.51
CA HIS A 188 1.48 2.06 15.71
C HIS A 188 1.61 1.26 14.42
N LEU A 189 2.63 0.44 14.34
CA LEU A 189 2.64 -0.74 13.49
C LEU A 189 2.10 -1.90 14.33
N LEU A 190 1.05 -2.55 13.84
CA LEU A 190 0.40 -3.68 14.49
C LEU A 190 0.68 -4.98 13.74
N ALA A 191 0.70 -6.09 14.45
CA ALA A 191 0.81 -7.42 13.87
C ALA A 191 -0.33 -8.31 14.38
N TYR A 192 -0.93 -9.09 13.49
CA TYR A 192 -2.02 -10.01 13.79
C TYR A 192 -1.69 -11.38 13.22
N ASP A 193 -1.82 -12.43 14.03
CA ASP A 193 -1.81 -13.81 13.50
C ASP A 193 -3.00 -14.00 12.56
N VAL A 194 -2.82 -14.65 11.42
CA VAL A 194 -3.90 -14.96 10.48
C VAL A 194 -4.18 -16.46 10.54
N GLU A 195 -5.37 -16.82 11.01
CA GLU A 195 -5.85 -18.21 11.04
C GLU A 195 -6.32 -18.67 9.67
N ASP A 196 -6.46 -19.97 9.50
CA ASP A 196 -7.07 -20.57 8.31
C ASP A 196 -8.44 -19.92 8.03
N GLY A 197 -8.68 -19.58 6.77
CA GLY A 197 -9.87 -18.84 6.36
C GLY A 197 -9.72 -17.31 6.42
N GLY A 198 -8.54 -16.81 6.74
CA GLY A 198 -8.23 -15.37 6.65
C GLY A 198 -8.82 -14.56 7.80
N ARG A 199 -8.81 -15.06 9.01
CA ARG A 199 -9.27 -14.31 10.20
C ARG A 199 -8.07 -13.83 11.02
N PRO A 200 -7.83 -12.50 11.14
CA PRO A 200 -6.81 -11.97 12.05
C PRO A 200 -7.21 -12.21 13.50
N VAL A 201 -6.27 -12.65 14.31
CA VAL A 201 -6.44 -12.93 15.75
C VAL A 201 -5.19 -12.52 16.51
N ARG A 202 -5.29 -12.42 17.84
CA ARG A 202 -4.16 -12.17 18.75
C ARG A 202 -3.27 -11.00 18.32
N GLY A 203 -3.90 -9.94 17.83
CA GLY A 203 -3.17 -8.74 17.40
C GLY A 203 -2.61 -7.92 18.55
N GLY A 204 -1.55 -7.20 18.26
CA GLY A 204 -0.92 -6.29 19.21
C GLY A 204 0.04 -5.31 18.54
N VAL A 205 0.46 -4.33 19.33
CA VAL A 205 1.46 -3.34 18.90
C VAL A 205 2.80 -4.05 18.73
N LEU A 206 3.33 -4.00 17.52
CA LEU A 206 4.66 -4.50 17.17
C LEU A 206 5.72 -3.41 17.39
N ALA A 207 5.44 -2.20 16.90
CA ALA A 207 6.34 -1.06 17.05
C ALA A 207 5.57 0.26 17.14
N ALA A 208 6.14 1.24 17.84
CA ALA A 208 5.64 2.60 17.88
C ALA A 208 6.41 3.50 16.90
N PHE A 209 5.69 4.37 16.21
CA PHE A 209 6.25 5.28 15.20
C PHE A 209 6.24 6.75 15.62
N THR A 210 5.67 7.09 16.78
CA THR A 210 5.57 8.47 17.26
C THR A 210 6.94 9.17 17.31
N PRO A 211 7.07 10.41 16.80
CA PRO A 211 6.00 11.26 16.26
C PRO A 211 5.60 10.96 14.82
N GLU A 212 6.36 10.13 14.11
CA GLU A 212 6.09 9.74 12.73
C GLU A 212 4.85 8.84 12.64
N GLN A 213 4.34 8.62 11.41
CA GLN A 213 3.21 7.76 11.11
C GLN A 213 3.65 6.66 10.15
N PRO A 214 3.33 5.39 10.42
CA PRO A 214 3.61 4.32 9.48
C PRO A 214 2.67 4.44 8.27
N ASP A 215 3.23 4.59 7.07
CA ASP A 215 2.46 4.71 5.82
C ASP A 215 2.61 3.41 5.00
N GLY A 216 3.39 3.37 3.93
CA GLY A 216 3.60 2.16 3.16
C GLY A 216 4.33 1.07 3.95
N ILE A 217 3.86 -0.17 3.83
CA ILE A 217 4.47 -1.35 4.49
C ILE A 217 4.73 -2.43 3.44
N LYS A 218 5.93 -3.01 3.46
CA LYS A 218 6.27 -4.21 2.67
C LYS A 218 7.14 -5.13 3.52
N VAL A 219 7.16 -6.40 3.16
CA VAL A 219 7.95 -7.43 3.85
C VAL A 219 8.89 -8.09 2.84
N ASP A 220 10.11 -8.42 3.26
CA ASP A 220 11.04 -9.16 2.43
C ASP A 220 10.97 -10.68 2.65
N GLU A 221 11.68 -11.45 1.82
CA GLU A 221 11.69 -12.93 1.88
C GLU A 221 12.22 -13.49 3.22
N GLN A 222 12.91 -12.67 4.01
CA GLN A 222 13.45 -13.03 5.32
C GLN A 222 12.52 -12.63 6.47
N GLY A 223 11.37 -12.03 6.18
CA GLY A 223 10.39 -11.58 7.17
C GLY A 223 10.72 -10.23 7.80
N ARG A 224 11.69 -9.47 7.27
CA ARG A 224 11.97 -8.11 7.74
C ARG A 224 10.89 -7.17 7.23
N ILE A 225 10.43 -6.29 8.10
CA ILE A 225 9.33 -5.38 7.83
C ILE A 225 9.92 -4.02 7.48
N TYR A 226 9.56 -3.52 6.31
CA TYR A 226 9.89 -2.17 5.85
C TYR A 226 8.65 -1.31 6.03
N ALA A 227 8.79 -0.17 6.69
CA ALA A 227 7.69 0.78 6.90
C ALA A 227 8.19 2.20 6.63
N SER A 228 7.50 2.92 5.76
CA SER A 228 7.82 4.33 5.51
C SER A 228 7.35 5.20 6.66
N ALA A 229 8.10 6.26 6.88
CA ALA A 229 7.82 7.35 7.78
C ALA A 229 8.38 8.64 7.15
N ALA A 230 8.06 9.81 7.68
CA ALA A 230 8.47 11.08 7.09
C ALA A 230 10.00 11.28 7.01
N ASP A 231 10.76 10.56 7.83
CA ASP A 231 12.23 10.57 7.87
C ASP A 231 12.87 9.58 6.86
N GLY A 232 12.12 8.59 6.36
CA GLY A 232 12.61 7.58 5.43
C GLY A 232 11.86 6.25 5.52
N VAL A 233 12.58 5.15 5.31
CA VAL A 233 12.04 3.79 5.44
C VAL A 233 12.76 3.09 6.60
N ARG A 234 12.03 2.73 7.63
CA ARG A 234 12.52 1.96 8.77
C ARG A 234 12.46 0.48 8.44
N ILE A 235 13.49 -0.27 8.84
CA ILE A 235 13.56 -1.71 8.65
C ILE A 235 13.54 -2.36 10.04
N LEU A 236 12.53 -3.18 10.27
CA LEU A 236 12.29 -3.84 11.55
C LEU A 236 12.45 -5.35 11.41
N ASP A 237 12.83 -6.00 12.49
CA ASP A 237 12.75 -7.45 12.59
C ASP A 237 11.33 -7.92 12.98
N GLU A 238 11.11 -9.23 13.05
CA GLU A 238 9.83 -9.84 13.41
C GLU A 238 9.31 -9.48 14.83
N ARG A 239 10.19 -8.90 15.67
CA ARG A 239 9.86 -8.45 17.02
C ARG A 239 9.56 -6.95 17.08
N GLY A 240 9.65 -6.25 15.95
CA GLY A 240 9.48 -4.81 15.86
C GLY A 240 10.71 -4.00 16.29
N GLU A 241 11.89 -4.66 16.48
CA GLU A 241 13.12 -3.93 16.75
C GLU A 241 13.69 -3.35 15.46
N GLN A 242 14.04 -2.07 15.45
CA GLN A 242 14.65 -1.43 14.29
C GLN A 242 16.08 -1.95 14.08
N ILE A 243 16.31 -2.56 12.92
CA ILE A 243 17.59 -3.17 12.53
C ILE A 243 18.29 -2.42 11.40
N GLY A 244 17.60 -1.44 10.79
CA GLY A 244 18.16 -0.61 9.73
C GLY A 244 17.20 0.51 9.35
N GLU A 245 17.70 1.39 8.47
CA GLU A 245 16.92 2.47 7.90
C GLU A 245 17.46 2.88 6.54
N ILE A 246 16.60 3.48 5.72
CA ILE A 246 16.95 4.14 4.48
C ILE A 246 16.58 5.61 4.69
N GLU A 247 17.57 6.46 4.92
CA GLU A 247 17.37 7.90 5.09
C GLU A 247 16.95 8.52 3.76
N LEU A 248 15.68 8.86 3.64
CA LEU A 248 15.09 9.55 2.48
C LEU A 248 13.90 10.38 2.94
N PRO A 249 14.13 11.61 3.43
CA PRO A 249 13.05 12.46 3.91
C PRO A 249 11.95 12.67 2.87
N GLY A 250 10.72 12.51 3.28
CA GLY A 250 9.54 12.57 2.42
C GLY A 250 9.22 11.25 1.71
N ALA A 251 9.82 10.12 2.12
CA ALA A 251 9.39 8.81 1.65
C ALA A 251 7.92 8.57 2.04
N VAL A 252 7.08 8.29 1.04
CA VAL A 252 5.65 8.04 1.22
C VAL A 252 5.38 6.54 1.21
N ASN A 253 5.63 5.89 0.09
CA ASN A 253 5.41 4.46 -0.06
C ASN A 253 6.51 3.85 -0.96
N PHE A 254 6.57 2.53 -1.04
CA PHE A 254 7.61 1.84 -1.79
C PHE A 254 7.17 0.43 -2.19
N THR A 255 7.90 -0.15 -3.14
CA THR A 255 7.75 -1.56 -3.53
C THR A 255 9.08 -2.18 -3.91
N PHE A 256 9.21 -3.48 -3.68
CA PHE A 256 10.33 -4.25 -4.20
C PHE A 256 10.16 -4.49 -5.71
N GLY A 257 11.24 -4.37 -6.44
CA GLY A 257 11.26 -4.59 -7.88
C GLY A 257 12.65 -4.90 -8.42
N GLY A 258 12.79 -4.79 -9.73
CA GLY A 258 13.96 -5.26 -10.46
C GLY A 258 13.93 -6.77 -10.71
N PRO A 259 14.77 -7.30 -11.64
CA PRO A 259 14.73 -8.70 -12.05
C PRO A 259 14.99 -9.70 -10.91
N ALA A 260 15.77 -9.31 -9.91
CA ALA A 260 16.07 -10.11 -8.73
C ALA A 260 15.18 -9.78 -7.51
N ARG A 261 14.29 -8.79 -7.64
CA ARG A 261 13.46 -8.23 -6.55
C ARG A 261 14.27 -7.66 -5.37
N ASP A 262 15.48 -7.20 -5.64
CA ASP A 262 16.45 -6.67 -4.68
C ASP A 262 16.60 -5.14 -4.76
N VAL A 263 15.72 -4.48 -5.48
CA VAL A 263 15.64 -3.02 -5.57
C VAL A 263 14.37 -2.53 -4.90
N LEU A 264 14.49 -1.61 -3.96
CA LEU A 264 13.35 -0.91 -3.38
C LEU A 264 13.11 0.39 -4.17
N TYR A 265 11.99 0.50 -4.87
CA TYR A 265 11.55 1.73 -5.50
C TYR A 265 10.68 2.51 -4.54
N ILE A 266 11.05 3.78 -4.27
CA ILE A 266 10.45 4.63 -3.23
C ILE A 266 9.86 5.88 -3.89
N THR A 267 8.61 6.19 -3.57
CA THR A 267 7.94 7.42 -3.98
C THR A 267 8.20 8.55 -2.96
N VAL A 268 8.49 9.73 -3.48
CA VAL A 268 8.62 10.97 -2.69
C VAL A 268 8.02 12.11 -3.50
N ASP A 269 6.80 12.47 -3.33
CA ASP A 269 6.01 13.54 -4.00
C ASP A 269 6.58 14.21 -5.27
N THR A 270 7.88 14.21 -5.44
CA THR A 270 8.61 14.89 -6.54
C THR A 270 9.47 13.94 -7.39
N ALA A 271 9.63 12.69 -6.97
CA ALA A 271 10.51 11.72 -7.63
C ALA A 271 10.20 10.27 -7.27
N VAL A 272 10.72 9.36 -8.08
CA VAL A 272 10.93 7.95 -7.73
C VAL A 272 12.41 7.73 -7.48
N TRP A 273 12.72 7.11 -6.35
CA TRP A 273 14.08 6.69 -5.97
C TRP A 273 14.22 5.17 -6.00
N ALA A 274 15.44 4.70 -6.14
CA ALA A 274 15.79 3.29 -6.03
C ALA A 274 16.88 3.10 -4.99
N ALA A 275 16.72 2.09 -4.15
CA ALA A 275 17.70 1.60 -3.19
C ALA A 275 18.04 0.15 -3.50
N GLU A 276 19.32 -0.16 -3.76
CA GLU A 276 19.79 -1.55 -3.95
C GLU A 276 19.95 -2.20 -2.57
N LEU A 277 19.35 -3.37 -2.38
CA LEU A 277 19.31 -4.06 -1.10
C LEU A 277 20.03 -5.42 -1.17
N ASP A 278 20.52 -5.89 -0.04
CA ASP A 278 21.03 -7.26 0.14
C ASP A 278 19.90 -8.28 0.39
N SER A 279 18.64 -7.88 0.19
CA SER A 279 17.45 -8.69 0.41
C SER A 279 16.47 -8.57 -0.75
N LYS A 280 15.53 -9.51 -0.81
CA LYS A 280 14.51 -9.56 -1.85
C LYS A 280 13.13 -9.41 -1.25
N GLY A 281 12.24 -8.76 -1.97
CA GLY A 281 10.83 -8.70 -1.60
C GLY A 281 10.19 -10.09 -1.55
N ALA A 282 9.27 -10.31 -0.62
CA ALA A 282 8.50 -11.53 -0.44
C ALA A 282 7.49 -11.77 -1.57
#